data_f9034080946bcff3b3f76bf4aa762c29
#
_entry.id   f9034080946bcff3b3f76bf4aa762c29
#
_cell.length_a   1.000
_cell.length_b   1.000
_cell.length_c   1.000
_cell.angle_alpha   90.00
_cell.angle_beta   90.00
_cell.angle_gamma   90.00
#
_symmetry.space_group_name_H-M   'P 1'
#
loop_
_entity.id
_entity.type
_entity.pdbx_description
1 polymer ?
#
loop_
_entity_poly.entity_id
_entity_poly.type
_entity_poly.pdbx_seq_one_letter_code
_entity_poly.pdbx_strand_id
1 'polypeptide(L)'
;RQRTQLINGLRGLVAEFGIYIPRGLARVIGFAEDITLGEVLDLPDIANEVIRNLSEQLMALHKRIRWYEERLKQVAKEDARVRLLRTIPGVGAVTASAIIASIGDGHQFKNGREFAAWLGLTPTNKSSGGKEKLGRITKMGDQYLRSLLVVGMTSLVRQTRSHPERASKWLTSLLERKPA
;
A
#
# COMPACT_ATOMS: atom_id res chain seq x y z
N ARG A 1 -1.38 -5.15 -7.11
CA ARG A 1 -1.14 -4.97 -8.56
C ARG A 1 -2.19 -5.72 -9.39
N GLN A 2 -2.35 -7.03 -9.26
CA GLN A 2 -3.32 -7.84 -10.04
C GLN A 2 -4.74 -7.27 -9.97
N ARG A 3 -5.24 -6.93 -8.76
CA ARG A 3 -6.57 -6.32 -8.63
C ARG A 3 -6.70 -5.02 -9.41
N THR A 4 -5.69 -4.15 -9.39
CA THR A 4 -5.71 -2.90 -10.16
C THR A 4 -5.69 -3.16 -11.66
N GLN A 5 -4.95 -4.16 -12.11
CA GLN A 5 -4.93 -4.56 -13.51
C GLN A 5 -6.30 -5.06 -13.98
N LEU A 6 -6.94 -5.95 -13.21
CA LEU A 6 -8.29 -6.43 -13.52
C LEU A 6 -9.32 -5.29 -13.54
N ILE A 7 -9.27 -4.38 -12.56
CA ILE A 7 -10.14 -3.20 -12.50
C ILE A 7 -9.96 -2.33 -13.74
N ASN A 8 -8.71 -2.05 -14.12
CA ASN A 8 -8.45 -1.20 -15.29
C ASN A 8 -8.83 -1.91 -16.60
N GLY A 9 -8.55 -3.22 -16.71
CA GLY A 9 -8.96 -4.04 -17.86
C GLY A 9 -10.48 -4.08 -18.02
N LEU A 10 -11.20 -4.37 -16.94
CA LEU A 10 -12.68 -4.40 -16.96
C LEU A 10 -13.25 -3.02 -17.33
N ARG A 11 -12.76 -1.95 -16.71
CA ARG A 11 -13.21 -0.58 -17.03
C ARG A 11 -12.91 -0.17 -18.46
N GLY A 12 -11.73 -0.53 -18.96
CA GLY A 12 -11.33 -0.27 -20.35
C GLY A 12 -12.26 -1.00 -21.32
N LEU A 13 -12.47 -2.30 -21.09
CA LEU A 13 -13.32 -3.13 -21.95
C LEU A 13 -14.76 -2.60 -22.02
N VAL A 14 -15.40 -2.32 -20.88
CA VAL A 14 -16.81 -1.84 -20.90
C VAL A 14 -16.92 -0.42 -21.47
N ALA A 15 -15.86 0.39 -21.36
CA ALA A 15 -15.83 1.73 -21.95
C ALA A 15 -15.87 1.71 -23.50
N GLU A 16 -15.30 0.68 -24.14
CA GLU A 16 -15.39 0.47 -25.60
C GLU A 16 -16.83 0.30 -26.06
N PHE A 17 -17.70 -0.16 -25.19
CA PHE A 17 -19.14 -0.32 -25.42
C PHE A 17 -19.96 0.86 -24.88
N GLY A 18 -19.34 1.96 -24.51
CA GLY A 18 -20.01 3.14 -24.00
C GLY A 18 -20.46 3.06 -22.53
N ILE A 19 -20.10 1.99 -21.81
CA ILE A 19 -20.45 1.82 -20.40
C ILE A 19 -19.40 2.47 -19.52
N TYR A 20 -19.80 3.48 -18.74
CA TYR A 20 -18.89 4.20 -17.86
C TYR A 20 -19.03 3.76 -16.41
N ILE A 21 -17.97 3.17 -15.85
CA ILE A 21 -17.88 2.88 -14.41
C ILE A 21 -17.09 4.02 -13.73
N PRO A 22 -17.71 4.75 -12.78
CA PRO A 22 -17.04 5.83 -12.05
C PRO A 22 -15.77 5.36 -11.31
N ARG A 23 -14.87 6.30 -11.02
CA ARG A 23 -13.64 6.00 -10.28
C ARG A 23 -13.96 5.54 -8.85
N GLY A 24 -13.15 4.62 -8.34
CA GLY A 24 -13.25 4.07 -6.99
C GLY A 24 -13.44 2.56 -6.97
N LEU A 25 -12.80 1.91 -5.98
CA LEU A 25 -12.83 0.46 -5.84
C LEU A 25 -14.27 -0.07 -5.68
N ALA A 26 -15.06 0.56 -4.80
CA ALA A 26 -16.41 0.12 -4.49
C ALA A 26 -17.32 0.09 -5.73
N ARG A 27 -17.17 1.07 -6.63
CA ARG A 27 -17.99 1.14 -7.85
C ARG A 27 -17.72 -0.02 -8.80
N VAL A 28 -16.44 -0.37 -8.99
CA VAL A 28 -16.07 -1.47 -9.89
C VAL A 28 -16.40 -2.82 -9.25
N ILE A 29 -16.27 -2.95 -7.94
CA ILE A 29 -16.69 -4.18 -7.24
C ILE A 29 -18.19 -4.37 -7.32
N GLY A 30 -18.98 -3.32 -7.09
CA GLY A 30 -20.45 -3.40 -7.25
C GLY A 30 -20.84 -3.83 -8.66
N PHE A 31 -20.29 -3.19 -9.70
CA PHE A 31 -20.53 -3.60 -11.09
C PHE A 31 -20.17 -5.07 -11.35
N ALA A 32 -18.98 -5.52 -10.86
CA ALA A 32 -18.57 -6.91 -11.05
C ALA A 32 -19.46 -7.89 -10.26
N GLU A 33 -19.99 -7.49 -9.11
CA GLU A 33 -20.94 -8.27 -8.32
C GLU A 33 -22.27 -8.43 -9.05
N ASP A 34 -22.83 -7.36 -9.59
CA ASP A 34 -24.08 -7.37 -10.36
C ASP A 34 -23.96 -8.31 -11.58
N ILE A 35 -22.87 -8.23 -12.34
CA ILE A 35 -22.58 -9.12 -13.46
C ILE A 35 -22.46 -10.60 -13.01
N THR A 36 -21.81 -10.87 -11.88
CA THR A 36 -21.66 -12.24 -11.37
C THR A 36 -22.97 -12.80 -10.81
N LEU A 37 -23.89 -11.93 -10.38
CA LEU A 37 -25.23 -12.30 -9.94
C LEU A 37 -26.22 -12.52 -11.09
N GLY A 38 -25.79 -12.30 -12.34
CA GLY A 38 -26.57 -12.62 -13.53
C GLY A 38 -27.07 -11.42 -14.31
N GLU A 39 -26.64 -10.20 -13.98
CA GLU A 39 -26.93 -9.05 -14.83
C GLU A 39 -26.32 -9.27 -16.22
N VAL A 40 -27.14 -9.04 -17.25
CA VAL A 40 -26.75 -9.16 -18.66
C VAL A 40 -26.81 -7.76 -19.27
N LEU A 41 -25.73 -7.37 -19.92
CA LEU A 41 -25.65 -6.09 -20.60
C LEU A 41 -26.20 -6.23 -22.03
N ASP A 42 -26.71 -5.15 -22.58
CA ASP A 42 -27.13 -5.10 -23.99
C ASP A 42 -25.89 -5.01 -24.91
N LEU A 43 -25.15 -6.12 -24.98
CA LEU A 43 -23.91 -6.28 -25.71
C LEU A 43 -23.86 -7.63 -26.44
N PRO A 44 -22.97 -7.80 -27.43
CA PRO A 44 -22.76 -9.10 -28.05
C PRO A 44 -22.41 -10.19 -27.02
N ASP A 45 -22.91 -11.41 -27.24
CA ASP A 45 -22.72 -12.54 -26.30
C ASP A 45 -21.27 -12.73 -25.85
N ILE A 46 -20.33 -12.70 -26.79
CA ILE A 46 -18.91 -12.85 -26.51
C ILE A 46 -18.38 -11.74 -25.59
N ALA A 47 -18.90 -10.51 -25.72
CA ALA A 47 -18.51 -9.41 -24.85
C ALA A 47 -19.06 -9.63 -23.42
N ASN A 48 -20.31 -10.07 -23.28
CA ASN A 48 -20.90 -10.45 -22.00
C ASN A 48 -20.12 -11.59 -21.33
N GLU A 49 -19.71 -12.62 -22.08
CA GLU A 49 -18.90 -13.72 -21.55
C GLU A 49 -17.55 -13.25 -21.03
N VAL A 50 -16.83 -12.40 -21.76
CA VAL A 50 -15.53 -11.87 -21.35
C VAL A 50 -15.66 -10.97 -20.12
N ILE A 51 -16.68 -10.08 -20.11
CA ILE A 51 -16.96 -9.19 -18.98
C ILE A 51 -17.28 -10.01 -17.71
N ARG A 52 -18.10 -11.06 -17.85
CA ARG A 52 -18.43 -11.98 -16.75
C ARG A 52 -17.17 -12.68 -16.22
N ASN A 53 -16.35 -13.24 -17.08
CA ASN A 53 -15.12 -13.92 -16.68
C ASN A 53 -14.16 -12.99 -15.92
N LEU A 54 -13.95 -11.75 -16.41
CA LEU A 54 -13.14 -10.75 -15.73
C LEU A 54 -13.75 -10.35 -14.37
N SER A 55 -15.08 -10.23 -14.30
CA SER A 55 -15.80 -9.91 -13.07
C SER A 55 -15.63 -11.01 -12.02
N GLU A 56 -15.82 -12.28 -12.41
CA GLU A 56 -15.60 -13.44 -11.54
C GLU A 56 -14.16 -13.50 -11.01
N GLN A 57 -13.16 -13.30 -11.88
CA GLN A 57 -11.75 -13.23 -11.46
C GLN A 57 -11.50 -12.09 -10.47
N LEU A 58 -12.09 -10.91 -10.73
CA LEU A 58 -11.96 -9.75 -9.85
C LEU A 58 -12.59 -10.03 -8.48
N MET A 59 -13.79 -10.62 -8.45
CA MET A 59 -14.49 -10.97 -7.21
C MET A 59 -13.74 -12.03 -6.41
N ALA A 60 -13.24 -13.09 -7.05
CA ALA A 60 -12.43 -14.12 -6.40
C ALA A 60 -11.16 -13.53 -5.79
N LEU A 61 -10.46 -12.66 -6.53
CA LEU A 61 -9.25 -11.99 -6.04
C LEU A 61 -9.57 -11.00 -4.92
N HIS A 62 -10.68 -10.25 -5.04
CA HIS A 62 -11.12 -9.31 -3.99
C HIS A 62 -11.43 -10.05 -2.69
N LYS A 63 -12.17 -11.15 -2.73
CA LYS A 63 -12.48 -12.00 -1.58
C LYS A 63 -11.22 -12.54 -0.91
N ARG A 64 -10.25 -13.00 -1.71
CA ARG A 64 -8.95 -13.49 -1.20
C ARG A 64 -8.15 -12.39 -0.51
N ILE A 65 -8.09 -11.17 -1.09
CA ILE A 65 -7.41 -10.03 -0.47
C ILE A 65 -8.07 -9.68 0.88
N ARG A 66 -9.41 -9.59 0.92
CA ARG A 66 -10.15 -9.33 2.16
C ARG A 66 -9.88 -10.37 3.24
N TRP A 67 -9.81 -11.65 2.86
CA TRP A 67 -9.48 -12.72 3.80
C TRP A 67 -8.07 -12.55 4.40
N TYR A 68 -7.07 -12.23 3.58
CA TYR A 68 -5.71 -11.97 4.08
C TYR A 68 -5.64 -10.70 4.94
N GLU A 69 -6.33 -9.64 4.56
CA GLU A 69 -6.40 -8.41 5.36
C GLU A 69 -6.97 -8.69 6.76
N GLU A 70 -8.02 -9.50 6.85
CA GLU A 70 -8.62 -9.84 8.14
C GLU A 70 -7.71 -10.78 8.95
N ARG A 71 -7.09 -11.76 8.30
CA ARG A 71 -6.13 -12.65 8.98
C ARG A 71 -4.93 -11.88 9.54
N LEU A 72 -4.39 -10.93 8.79
CA LEU A 72 -3.30 -10.07 9.26
C LEU A 72 -3.72 -9.17 10.42
N LYS A 73 -4.97 -8.69 10.43
CA LYS A 73 -5.50 -7.94 11.59
C LYS A 73 -5.58 -8.80 12.85
N GLN A 74 -5.97 -10.07 12.73
CA GLN A 74 -5.99 -11.01 13.85
C GLN A 74 -4.59 -11.27 14.39
N VAL A 75 -3.64 -11.66 13.53
CA VAL A 75 -2.23 -11.84 13.91
C VAL A 75 -1.68 -10.58 14.59
N ALA A 76 -2.02 -9.40 14.07
CA ALA A 76 -1.59 -8.13 14.65
C ALA A 76 -2.18 -7.83 16.03
N LYS A 77 -3.27 -8.49 16.44
CA LYS A 77 -3.81 -8.41 17.81
C LYS A 77 -3.09 -9.37 18.77
N GLU A 78 -2.65 -10.51 18.27
CA GLU A 78 -2.06 -11.59 19.06
C GLU A 78 -0.56 -11.36 19.35
N ASP A 79 0.21 -10.89 18.35
CA ASP A 79 1.66 -10.66 18.50
C ASP A 79 1.95 -9.31 19.17
N ALA A 80 2.55 -9.34 20.36
CA ALA A 80 2.91 -8.16 21.13
C ALA A 80 3.89 -7.24 20.38
N ARG A 81 4.80 -7.81 19.57
CA ARG A 81 5.78 -7.05 18.77
C ARG A 81 5.09 -6.27 17.67
N VAL A 82 4.10 -6.90 16.99
CA VAL A 82 3.29 -6.23 15.98
C VAL A 82 2.46 -5.12 16.61
N ARG A 83 1.88 -5.34 17.79
CA ARG A 83 1.17 -4.29 18.54
C ARG A 83 2.07 -3.11 18.84
N LEU A 84 3.29 -3.38 19.32
CA LEU A 84 4.28 -2.33 19.61
C LEU A 84 4.63 -1.52 18.36
N LEU A 85 4.94 -2.16 17.24
CA LEU A 85 5.24 -1.47 15.99
C LEU A 85 4.08 -0.63 15.47
N ARG A 86 2.83 -1.04 15.71
CA ARG A 86 1.64 -0.27 15.32
C ARG A 86 1.42 1.00 16.13
N THR A 87 2.12 1.22 17.22
CA THR A 87 2.10 2.52 17.93
C THR A 87 2.83 3.61 17.15
N ILE A 88 3.67 3.21 16.19
CA ILE A 88 4.40 4.15 15.33
C ILE A 88 3.45 4.70 14.25
N PRO A 89 3.23 6.02 14.18
CA PRO A 89 2.39 6.61 13.15
C PRO A 89 2.83 6.23 11.75
N GLY A 90 1.88 5.85 10.89
CA GLY A 90 2.17 5.37 9.53
C GLY A 90 2.52 3.88 9.41
N VAL A 91 2.68 3.16 10.53
CA VAL A 91 2.92 1.71 10.55
C VAL A 91 1.61 0.96 10.82
N GLY A 92 1.01 0.41 9.76
CA GLY A 92 -0.19 -0.42 9.84
C GLY A 92 0.11 -1.89 10.11
N ALA A 93 -0.95 -2.72 10.24
CA ALA A 93 -0.82 -4.15 10.50
C ALA A 93 0.06 -4.87 9.46
N VAL A 94 -0.13 -4.57 8.17
CA VAL A 94 0.66 -5.17 7.07
C VAL A 94 2.15 -4.82 7.21
N THR A 95 2.45 -3.55 7.43
CA THR A 95 3.85 -3.08 7.57
C THR A 95 4.50 -3.68 8.81
N ALA A 96 3.80 -3.67 9.96
CA ALA A 96 4.32 -4.24 11.20
C ALA A 96 4.58 -5.75 11.07
N SER A 97 3.62 -6.50 10.51
CA SER A 97 3.79 -7.94 10.28
C SER A 97 4.93 -8.24 9.31
N ALA A 98 5.08 -7.45 8.24
CA ALA A 98 6.16 -7.60 7.27
C ALA A 98 7.53 -7.33 7.92
N ILE A 99 7.64 -6.30 8.77
CA ILE A 99 8.86 -6.00 9.52
C ILE A 99 9.23 -7.21 10.40
N ILE A 100 8.31 -7.70 11.23
CA ILE A 100 8.58 -8.85 12.11
C ILE A 100 8.96 -10.10 11.31
N ALA A 101 8.27 -10.37 10.20
CA ALA A 101 8.59 -11.51 9.35
C ALA A 101 9.99 -11.43 8.71
N SER A 102 10.49 -10.20 8.44
CA SER A 102 11.80 -10.00 7.81
C SER A 102 12.96 -9.91 8.79
N ILE A 103 12.75 -9.38 9.99
CA ILE A 103 13.83 -9.09 10.94
C ILE A 103 13.69 -9.80 12.29
N GLY A 104 12.58 -10.48 12.54
CA GLY A 104 12.33 -11.16 13.81
C GLY A 104 12.22 -10.18 14.98
N ASP A 105 13.14 -10.28 15.95
CA ASP A 105 13.17 -9.45 17.16
C ASP A 105 13.96 -8.14 17.00
N GLY A 106 14.71 -7.99 15.92
CA GLY A 106 15.49 -6.79 15.61
C GLY A 106 16.81 -6.64 16.37
N HIS A 107 17.22 -7.62 17.18
CA HIS A 107 18.47 -7.57 17.96
C HIS A 107 19.74 -7.46 17.10
N GLN A 108 19.67 -7.81 15.81
CA GLN A 108 20.78 -7.62 14.87
C GLN A 108 21.12 -6.15 14.59
N PHE A 109 20.25 -5.20 14.97
CA PHE A 109 20.49 -3.77 14.78
C PHE A 109 20.80 -3.10 16.12
N LYS A 110 21.97 -2.47 16.26
CA LYS A 110 22.35 -1.73 17.45
C LYS A 110 21.52 -0.47 17.68
N ASN A 111 21.01 0.12 16.60
CA ASN A 111 20.20 1.34 16.64
C ASN A 111 19.37 1.53 15.35
N GLY A 112 18.48 2.51 15.36
CA GLY A 112 17.63 2.81 14.21
C GLY A 112 18.37 3.26 12.95
N ARG A 113 19.62 3.77 13.06
CA ARG A 113 20.40 4.15 11.88
C ARG A 113 20.90 2.92 11.13
N GLU A 114 21.29 1.86 11.83
CA GLU A 114 21.65 0.58 11.21
C GLU A 114 20.45 -0.04 10.50
N PHE A 115 19.27 -0.02 11.12
CA PHE A 115 18.04 -0.45 10.48
C PHE A 115 17.71 0.38 9.24
N ALA A 116 17.83 1.71 9.31
CA ALA A 116 17.63 2.60 8.17
C ALA A 116 18.64 2.34 7.04
N ALA A 117 19.90 2.04 7.38
CA ALA A 117 20.93 1.68 6.41
C ALA A 117 20.62 0.33 5.75
N TRP A 118 20.20 -0.67 6.53
CA TRP A 118 19.78 -1.98 6.04
C TRP A 118 18.58 -1.86 5.10
N LEU A 119 17.63 -0.97 5.37
CA LEU A 119 16.51 -0.67 4.49
C LEU A 119 16.91 0.13 3.23
N GLY A 120 18.15 0.63 3.17
CA GLY A 120 18.61 1.51 2.09
C GLY A 120 17.97 2.90 2.09
N LEU A 121 17.61 3.40 3.28
CA LEU A 121 17.03 4.74 3.48
C LEU A 121 18.09 5.80 3.77
N THR A 122 19.35 5.40 4.04
CA THR A 122 20.46 6.32 4.24
C THR A 122 20.97 6.86 2.90
N PRO A 123 21.40 8.14 2.86
CA PRO A 123 21.96 8.71 1.65
C PRO A 123 23.31 8.08 1.30
N THR A 124 23.61 7.98 0.00
CA THR A 124 24.94 7.60 -0.46
C THR A 124 25.91 8.72 -0.12
N ASN A 125 27.07 8.37 0.46
CA ASN A 125 28.14 9.32 0.68
C ASN A 125 28.95 9.48 -0.63
N LYS A 126 29.02 10.71 -1.14
CA LYS A 126 29.82 11.11 -2.30
C LYS A 126 30.88 12.15 -1.90
N SER A 127 31.20 12.19 -0.62
CA SER A 127 32.18 13.14 -0.07
C SER A 127 33.59 12.78 -0.52
N SER A 128 34.36 13.75 -0.94
CA SER A 128 35.76 13.63 -1.31
C SER A 128 36.51 14.93 -0.99
N GLY A 129 37.78 14.84 -0.59
CA GLY A 129 38.62 16.00 -0.41
C GLY A 129 38.11 17.03 0.60
N GLY A 130 37.49 16.58 1.71
CA GLY A 130 36.98 17.46 2.78
C GLY A 130 35.65 18.15 2.47
N LYS A 131 35.07 17.91 1.29
CA LYS A 131 33.73 18.43 0.92
C LYS A 131 32.67 17.35 1.16
N GLU A 132 31.74 17.61 2.09
CA GLU A 132 30.61 16.72 2.31
C GLU A 132 29.59 16.85 1.17
N LYS A 133 29.34 15.75 0.48
CA LYS A 133 28.32 15.66 -0.56
C LYS A 133 27.50 14.40 -0.36
N LEU A 134 26.27 14.56 0.12
CA LEU A 134 25.31 13.46 0.24
C LEU A 134 24.51 13.31 -1.05
N GLY A 135 24.38 12.07 -1.49
CA GLY A 135 23.55 11.69 -2.63
C GLY A 135 22.11 11.37 -2.22
N ARG A 136 21.39 10.69 -3.12
CA ARG A 136 20.06 10.12 -2.84
C ARG A 136 20.21 8.91 -1.91
N ILE A 137 19.08 8.44 -1.36
CA ILE A 137 19.03 7.18 -0.60
C ILE A 137 19.60 6.02 -1.41
N THR A 138 20.31 5.11 -0.76
CA THR A 138 21.03 4.00 -1.43
C THR A 138 20.11 3.03 -2.15
N LYS A 139 18.91 2.79 -1.62
CA LYS A 139 17.93 1.80 -2.11
C LYS A 139 18.47 0.35 -2.16
N MET A 140 19.58 0.06 -1.51
CA MET A 140 20.25 -1.25 -1.52
C MET A 140 19.55 -2.31 -0.66
N GLY A 141 18.65 -1.91 0.23
CA GLY A 141 17.97 -2.82 1.16
C GLY A 141 16.66 -3.38 0.62
N ASP A 142 15.87 -3.97 1.53
CA ASP A 142 14.56 -4.57 1.24
C ASP A 142 13.61 -3.56 0.59
N GLN A 143 13.32 -3.80 -0.69
CA GLN A 143 12.47 -2.93 -1.50
C GLN A 143 11.02 -2.97 -1.04
N TYR A 144 10.53 -4.14 -0.59
CA TYR A 144 9.14 -4.30 -0.19
C TYR A 144 8.86 -3.55 1.11
N LEU A 145 9.70 -3.74 2.13
CA LEU A 145 9.57 -3.02 3.41
C LEU A 145 9.70 -1.51 3.21
N ARG A 146 10.68 -1.08 2.42
CA ARG A 146 10.84 0.34 2.09
C ARG A 146 9.59 0.93 1.42
N SER A 147 8.99 0.21 0.48
CA SER A 147 7.75 0.63 -0.18
C SER A 147 6.59 0.73 0.80
N LEU A 148 6.43 -0.22 1.71
CA LEU A 148 5.38 -0.19 2.74
C LEU A 148 5.54 1.02 3.67
N LEU A 149 6.77 1.30 4.12
CA LEU A 149 7.07 2.45 4.99
C LEU A 149 6.81 3.77 4.27
N VAL A 150 7.23 3.90 3.01
CA VAL A 150 6.98 5.11 2.21
C VAL A 150 5.48 5.32 2.00
N VAL A 151 4.72 4.28 1.67
CA VAL A 151 3.26 4.36 1.50
C VAL A 151 2.58 4.76 2.81
N GLY A 152 3.00 4.15 3.94
CA GLY A 152 2.48 4.47 5.27
C GLY A 152 2.72 5.93 5.64
N MET A 153 3.93 6.42 5.46
CA MET A 153 4.28 7.83 5.73
C MET A 153 3.58 8.80 4.78
N THR A 154 3.48 8.48 3.50
CA THR A 154 2.73 9.31 2.54
C THR A 154 1.25 9.42 2.91
N SER A 155 0.64 8.32 3.36
CA SER A 155 -0.74 8.29 3.84
C SER A 155 -0.90 9.15 5.10
N LEU A 156 0.04 9.04 6.04
CA LEU A 156 0.06 9.85 7.28
C LEU A 156 0.17 11.35 6.95
N VAL A 157 1.11 11.74 6.08
CA VAL A 157 1.27 13.15 5.66
C VAL A 157 0.00 13.68 5.00
N ARG A 158 -0.62 12.89 4.12
CA ARG A 158 -1.88 13.27 3.47
C ARG A 158 -2.99 13.47 4.51
N GLN A 159 -3.13 12.54 5.47
CA GLN A 159 -4.12 12.64 6.54
C GLN A 159 -3.88 13.86 7.43
N THR A 160 -2.63 14.14 7.77
CA THR A 160 -2.25 15.33 8.56
C THR A 160 -2.61 16.63 7.84
N ARG A 161 -2.43 16.69 6.52
CA ARG A 161 -2.84 17.86 5.74
C ARG A 161 -4.35 18.06 5.68
N SER A 162 -5.12 16.96 5.64
CA SER A 162 -6.59 17.02 5.65
C SER A 162 -7.16 17.27 7.06
N HIS A 163 -6.45 16.87 8.11
CA HIS A 163 -6.86 16.94 9.51
C HIS A 163 -5.69 17.40 10.40
N PRO A 164 -5.30 18.70 10.32
CA PRO A 164 -4.16 19.23 11.08
C PRO A 164 -4.30 19.08 12.59
N GLU A 165 -5.53 19.09 13.07
CA GLU A 165 -5.89 18.96 14.51
C GLU A 165 -5.48 17.60 15.11
N ARG A 166 -5.29 16.58 14.25
CA ARG A 166 -4.88 15.22 14.66
C ARG A 166 -3.38 14.98 14.54
N ALA A 167 -2.65 15.97 14.05
CA ALA A 167 -1.22 15.85 13.82
C ALA A 167 -0.45 15.80 15.13
N SER A 168 0.56 14.91 15.23
CA SER A 168 1.51 14.98 16.32
C SER A 168 2.39 16.22 16.18
N LYS A 169 2.80 16.83 17.31
CA LYS A 169 3.72 17.97 17.34
C LYS A 169 5.01 17.70 16.55
N TRP A 170 5.54 16.48 16.66
CA TRP A 170 6.72 16.03 15.92
C TRP A 170 6.50 16.10 14.39
N LEU A 171 5.37 15.59 13.91
CA LEU A 171 5.07 15.57 12.47
C LEU A 171 4.85 16.99 11.92
N THR A 172 4.14 17.83 12.67
CA THR A 172 3.94 19.25 12.30
C THR A 172 5.30 19.96 12.16
N SER A 173 6.14 19.88 13.19
CA SER A 173 7.50 20.47 13.16
C SER A 173 8.38 19.89 12.04
N LEU A 174 8.22 18.60 11.70
CA LEU A 174 8.93 18.00 10.57
C LEU A 174 8.47 18.57 9.24
N LEU A 175 7.16 18.73 9.03
CA LEU A 175 6.60 19.25 7.79
C LEU A 175 6.89 20.75 7.58
N GLU A 176 7.02 21.53 8.65
CA GLU A 176 7.47 22.93 8.58
C GLU A 176 8.89 23.03 8.05
N ARG A 177 9.79 22.16 8.51
CA ARG A 177 11.21 22.15 8.09
C ARG A 177 11.44 21.50 6.72
N LYS A 178 10.62 20.51 6.38
CA LYS A 178 10.72 19.70 5.15
C LYS A 178 9.34 19.50 4.57
N PRO A 179 8.83 20.50 3.82
CA PRO A 179 7.55 20.35 3.14
C PRO A 179 7.65 19.20 2.13
N ALA A 180 6.63 18.33 2.16
CA ALA A 180 6.54 17.13 1.32
C ALA A 180 5.73 17.40 0.05
#